data_56af23b75a9d41a02ea54cfdd40baea3
#
_entry.id   56af23b75a9d41a02ea54cfdd40baea3
#
_cell.length_a   1.000
_cell.length_b   1.000
_cell.length_c   1.000
_cell.angle_alpha   90.00
_cell.angle_beta   90.00
_cell.angle_gamma   90.00
#
_symmetry.space_group_name_H-M   'P 1'
#
loop_
_entity.id
_entity.type
_entity.pdbx_description
1 polymer ?
#
loop_
_entity_poly.entity_id
_entity_poly.type
_entity_poly.pdbx_seq_one_letter_code
_entity_poly.pdbx_strand_id
1 'polypeptide(L)'
;MEKYYRIILTFMLVFLCQPHTVFSADSASLPWPLLPRVTALDAGQKNELLDFLKTEPNYGKCEGTVLQCLSGKNPDKTAVRFANFGAYLVSKGVPARSLGVLTKERAKFINDPATQAFTYKNSPSLGSEKAKIVIAEFAEFKCTYCVALSPVLKKIVADSNGMVRLYFKHFPLKNHPGTFFSSKAAQAAHEQGKFWGMYDLLYKDFNKQGMEDVLGYARTLGMDVERYKKDLEDPSVEAIVERDKMEGVRAKVIGTPTLFINGRLYYLRHEEDFLKDMINEEAERLGLEPPYQDWAYFRKKR
;
A
#
# COMPACT_ATOMS: atom_id res chain seq x y z
N MET A 1 -65.98 55.64 -2.89
CA MET A 1 -64.96 55.31 -3.83
C MET A 1 -63.70 55.10 -2.99
N GLU A 2 -63.63 53.90 -2.43
CA GLU A 2 -62.79 53.60 -1.30
C GLU A 2 -61.44 53.04 -1.75
N LYS A 3 -60.39 53.56 -1.14
CA LYS A 3 -58.98 53.12 -1.27
C LYS A 3 -58.73 51.90 -0.38
N TYR A 4 -58.41 50.75 -0.96
CA TYR A 4 -57.87 49.63 -0.23
C TYR A 4 -56.37 49.77 -0.12
N TYR A 5 -55.87 50.00 1.11
CA TYR A 5 -54.48 49.89 1.51
C TYR A 5 -54.19 48.42 1.71
N ARG A 6 -53.36 47.86 0.86
CA ARG A 6 -52.72 46.54 1.10
C ARG A 6 -51.44 46.77 1.88
N ILE A 7 -51.47 46.30 3.11
CA ILE A 7 -50.26 46.20 3.95
C ILE A 7 -49.47 44.96 3.45
N ILE A 8 -48.30 45.20 2.85
CA ILE A 8 -47.35 44.17 2.51
C ILE A 8 -46.45 43.97 3.75
N LEU A 9 -46.69 42.89 4.50
CA LEU A 9 -45.76 42.44 5.53
C LEU A 9 -44.54 41.81 4.82
N THR A 10 -43.44 42.56 4.80
CA THR A 10 -42.14 42.05 4.36
C THR A 10 -41.56 41.20 5.47
N PHE A 11 -41.64 39.88 5.36
CA PHE A 11 -40.86 38.96 6.19
C PHE A 11 -39.39 39.11 5.83
N MET A 12 -38.67 39.86 6.62
CA MET A 12 -37.21 39.93 6.61
C MET A 12 -36.67 38.65 7.22
N LEU A 13 -36.36 37.66 6.38
CA LEU A 13 -35.60 36.47 6.80
C LEU A 13 -34.22 36.95 7.17
N VAL A 14 -34.02 37.17 8.46
CA VAL A 14 -32.70 37.35 9.06
C VAL A 14 -32.02 35.95 8.99
N PHE A 15 -31.23 35.74 7.95
CA PHE A 15 -30.23 34.69 7.95
C PHE A 15 -29.27 35.04 9.08
N LEU A 16 -29.46 34.42 10.23
CA LEU A 16 -28.46 34.35 11.27
C LEU A 16 -27.25 33.52 10.68
N CYS A 17 -26.34 34.28 10.06
CA CYS A 17 -25.03 33.81 9.77
C CYS A 17 -24.41 33.46 11.14
N GLN A 18 -24.55 32.21 11.59
CA GLN A 18 -23.80 31.75 12.75
C GLN A 18 -22.33 31.94 12.39
N PRO A 19 -21.56 32.64 13.19
CA PRO A 19 -20.15 32.70 12.97
C PRO A 19 -19.66 31.26 13.10
N HIS A 20 -19.21 30.69 12.00
CA HIS A 20 -18.35 29.52 12.07
C HIS A 20 -17.20 29.97 12.95
N THR A 21 -17.20 29.52 14.21
CA THR A 21 -16.05 29.67 15.09
C THR A 21 -14.89 29.03 14.35
N VAL A 22 -14.05 29.89 13.79
CA VAL A 22 -12.73 29.48 13.29
C VAL A 22 -12.01 28.93 14.51
N PHE A 23 -12.04 27.61 14.66
CA PHE A 23 -11.30 26.91 15.69
C PHE A 23 -9.83 27.16 15.37
N SER A 24 -9.23 28.14 16.00
CA SER A 24 -7.79 28.24 16.13
C SER A 24 -7.39 27.04 16.99
N ALA A 25 -7.07 25.92 16.34
CA ALA A 25 -6.48 24.80 17.04
C ALA A 25 -5.12 25.30 17.57
N ASP A 26 -5.11 25.69 18.83
CA ASP A 26 -3.89 26.06 19.51
C ASP A 26 -2.95 24.84 19.47
N SER A 27 -1.74 25.02 18.97
CA SER A 27 -0.74 23.94 18.89
C SER A 27 -0.51 23.25 20.24
N ALA A 28 -0.83 23.92 21.35
CA ALA A 28 -0.82 23.37 22.69
C ALA A 28 -1.81 22.21 22.93
N SER A 29 -2.89 22.11 22.14
CA SER A 29 -3.95 21.08 22.30
C SER A 29 -3.70 19.79 21.49
N LEU A 30 -2.63 19.71 20.73
CA LEU A 30 -2.36 18.54 19.87
C LEU A 30 -1.85 17.34 20.69
N PRO A 31 -2.17 16.11 20.25
CA PRO A 31 -1.76 14.88 20.94
C PRO A 31 -0.30 14.51 20.62
N TRP A 32 0.65 15.36 21.02
CA TRP A 32 2.07 15.24 20.70
C TRP A 32 2.67 13.84 20.88
N PRO A 33 2.31 13.07 21.93
CA PRO A 33 2.82 11.70 22.06
C PRO A 33 2.42 10.75 20.93
N LEU A 34 1.35 11.06 20.18
CA LEU A 34 0.88 10.31 19.04
C LEU A 34 1.43 10.87 17.71
N LEU A 35 2.20 11.96 17.76
CA LEU A 35 2.71 12.68 16.59
C LEU A 35 4.26 12.69 16.54
N PRO A 36 4.95 11.54 16.70
CA PRO A 36 6.40 11.50 16.78
C PRO A 36 7.10 12.06 15.54
N ARG A 37 6.52 11.88 14.35
CA ARG A 37 7.09 12.41 13.12
C ARG A 37 6.90 13.92 12.98
N VAL A 38 5.78 14.45 13.46
CA VAL A 38 5.55 15.90 13.51
C VAL A 38 6.50 16.57 14.51
N THR A 39 6.72 15.94 15.67
CA THR A 39 7.68 16.45 16.67
C THR A 39 9.12 16.50 16.14
N ALA A 40 9.49 15.60 15.26
CA ALA A 40 10.83 15.51 14.68
C ALA A 40 11.12 16.56 13.59
N LEU A 41 10.10 17.29 13.08
CA LEU A 41 10.27 18.33 12.08
C LEU A 41 10.91 19.59 12.70
N ASP A 42 11.63 20.36 11.87
CA ASP A 42 12.03 21.71 12.25
C ASP A 42 10.84 22.70 12.30
N ALA A 43 11.06 23.93 12.74
CA ALA A 43 9.98 24.90 12.90
C ALA A 43 9.31 25.28 11.58
N GLY A 44 10.09 25.42 10.48
CA GLY A 44 9.56 25.74 9.16
C GLY A 44 8.70 24.62 8.59
N GLN A 45 9.20 23.41 8.67
CA GLN A 45 8.51 22.19 8.26
C GLN A 45 7.21 21.95 9.06
N LYS A 46 7.25 22.22 10.38
CA LYS A 46 6.04 22.15 11.22
C LYS A 46 4.97 23.14 10.77
N ASN A 47 5.37 24.39 10.51
CA ASN A 47 4.42 25.41 10.08
C ASN A 47 3.81 25.02 8.71
N GLU A 48 4.61 24.59 7.75
CA GLU A 48 4.13 24.10 6.44
C GLU A 48 3.12 22.96 6.60
N LEU A 49 3.45 21.98 7.44
CA LEU A 49 2.55 20.85 7.71
C LEU A 49 1.27 21.30 8.39
N LEU A 50 1.35 22.13 9.43
CA LEU A 50 0.17 22.59 10.16
C LEU A 50 -0.77 23.41 9.27
N ASP A 51 -0.21 24.24 8.38
CA ASP A 51 -1.02 24.99 7.40
C ASP A 51 -1.74 24.07 6.42
N PHE A 52 -1.06 23.01 5.96
CA PHE A 52 -1.69 21.96 5.17
C PHE A 52 -2.81 21.25 5.96
N LEU A 53 -2.56 20.80 7.19
CA LEU A 53 -3.53 20.06 8.01
C LEU A 53 -4.78 20.88 8.41
N LYS A 54 -4.69 22.23 8.40
CA LYS A 54 -5.84 23.12 8.61
C LYS A 54 -6.89 23.03 7.49
N THR A 55 -6.48 22.65 6.29
CA THR A 55 -7.33 22.62 5.10
C THR A 55 -7.57 21.22 4.57
N GLU A 56 -6.71 20.25 4.89
CA GLU A 56 -6.84 18.89 4.41
C GLU A 56 -8.00 18.18 5.11
N PRO A 57 -8.94 17.60 4.36
CA PRO A 57 -10.04 16.83 4.94
C PRO A 57 -9.53 15.61 5.71
N ASN A 58 -10.17 15.29 6.83
CA ASN A 58 -9.95 14.00 7.46
C ASN A 58 -10.77 12.93 6.72
N TYR A 59 -10.13 11.84 6.35
CA TYR A 59 -10.74 10.73 5.61
C TYR A 59 -11.27 9.61 6.53
N GLY A 60 -11.21 9.81 7.85
CA GLY A 60 -11.69 8.88 8.86
C GLY A 60 -13.13 9.16 9.30
N LYS A 61 -13.45 8.76 10.54
CA LYS A 61 -14.79 8.92 11.11
C LYS A 61 -15.12 10.33 11.59
N CYS A 62 -14.09 11.10 11.93
CA CYS A 62 -14.27 12.47 12.37
C CYS A 62 -14.51 13.37 11.16
N GLU A 63 -15.62 14.09 11.16
CA GLU A 63 -15.94 15.09 10.13
C GLU A 63 -15.20 16.40 10.40
N GLY A 64 -14.46 16.89 9.41
CA GLY A 64 -13.67 18.10 9.50
C GLY A 64 -12.29 17.97 8.87
N THR A 65 -11.40 18.90 9.19
CA THR A 65 -10.01 18.84 8.73
C THR A 65 -9.18 17.90 9.59
N VAL A 66 -8.03 17.46 9.08
CA VAL A 66 -7.11 16.63 9.87
C VAL A 66 -6.76 17.32 11.17
N LEU A 67 -6.46 18.64 11.15
CA LEU A 67 -6.11 19.38 12.35
C LEU A 67 -7.26 19.43 13.37
N GLN A 68 -8.51 19.65 12.92
CA GLN A 68 -9.67 19.62 13.80
C GLN A 68 -9.86 18.26 14.46
N CYS A 69 -9.66 17.19 13.71
CA CYS A 69 -9.82 15.81 14.17
C CYS A 69 -8.66 15.31 15.04
N LEU A 70 -7.54 16.02 15.06
CA LEU A 70 -6.45 15.81 16.03
C LEU A 70 -6.75 16.41 17.40
N SER A 71 -7.56 17.48 17.46
CA SER A 71 -7.82 18.23 18.68
C SER A 71 -8.77 17.47 19.60
N GLY A 72 -8.55 17.59 20.92
CA GLY A 72 -9.41 17.02 21.94
C GLY A 72 -8.85 15.79 22.64
N LYS A 73 -9.66 15.24 23.57
CA LYS A 73 -9.23 14.13 24.44
C LYS A 73 -9.04 12.80 23.71
N ASN A 74 -9.76 12.58 22.62
CA ASN A 74 -9.73 11.35 21.82
C ASN A 74 -9.50 11.70 20.35
N PRO A 75 -8.26 11.91 19.92
CA PRO A 75 -7.94 12.23 18.54
C PRO A 75 -8.37 11.10 17.61
N ASP A 76 -8.86 11.45 16.43
CA ASP A 76 -9.23 10.48 15.41
C ASP A 76 -7.97 9.74 14.92
N LYS A 77 -8.03 8.41 14.86
CA LYS A 77 -6.88 7.59 14.48
C LYS A 77 -6.40 7.87 13.06
N THR A 78 -7.32 8.14 12.15
CA THR A 78 -7.01 8.47 10.77
C THR A 78 -6.29 9.82 10.72
N ALA A 79 -6.77 10.82 11.46
CA ALA A 79 -6.11 12.12 11.56
C ALA A 79 -4.67 12.01 12.08
N VAL A 80 -4.44 11.21 13.13
CA VAL A 80 -3.09 10.94 13.66
C VAL A 80 -2.18 10.32 12.60
N ARG A 81 -2.68 9.34 11.82
CA ARG A 81 -1.92 8.74 10.74
C ARG A 81 -1.59 9.74 9.64
N PHE A 82 -2.57 10.53 9.21
CA PHE A 82 -2.36 11.53 8.16
C PHE A 82 -1.39 12.63 8.59
N ALA A 83 -1.44 13.07 9.83
CA ALA A 83 -0.47 14.04 10.33
C ALA A 83 0.97 13.49 10.32
N ASN A 84 1.16 12.24 10.77
CA ASN A 84 2.47 11.60 10.72
C ASN A 84 2.91 11.28 9.28
N PHE A 85 1.99 10.88 8.41
CA PHE A 85 2.27 10.67 6.99
C PHE A 85 2.66 11.97 6.30
N GLY A 86 1.92 13.05 6.53
CA GLY A 86 2.26 14.39 6.03
C GLY A 86 3.63 14.86 6.55
N ALA A 87 3.92 14.64 7.84
CA ALA A 87 5.22 14.95 8.42
C ALA A 87 6.37 14.17 7.75
N TYR A 88 6.16 12.89 7.45
CA TYR A 88 7.12 12.11 6.68
C TYR A 88 7.37 12.74 5.30
N LEU A 89 6.30 13.08 4.58
CA LEU A 89 6.42 13.69 3.25
C LEU A 89 7.18 15.02 3.30
N VAL A 90 6.84 15.89 4.23
CA VAL A 90 7.53 17.17 4.43
C VAL A 90 9.01 16.96 4.76
N SER A 91 9.33 16.01 5.64
CA SER A 91 10.73 15.67 5.99
C SER A 91 11.56 15.17 4.79
N LYS A 92 10.89 14.63 3.75
CA LYS A 92 11.50 14.21 2.49
C LYS A 92 11.52 15.32 1.43
N GLY A 93 11.13 16.53 1.78
CA GLY A 93 11.10 17.68 0.87
C GLY A 93 9.98 17.60 -0.18
N VAL A 94 8.91 16.86 0.08
CA VAL A 94 7.74 16.82 -0.80
C VAL A 94 7.05 18.19 -0.75
N PRO A 95 6.88 18.90 -1.88
CA PRO A 95 6.26 20.22 -1.89
C PRO A 95 4.81 20.19 -1.38
N ALA A 96 4.39 21.24 -0.65
CA ALA A 96 3.04 21.36 -0.08
C ALA A 96 1.92 21.07 -1.09
N ARG A 97 2.06 21.54 -2.36
CA ARG A 97 1.09 21.27 -3.43
C ARG A 97 0.87 19.78 -3.76
N SER A 98 1.81 18.92 -3.40
CA SER A 98 1.76 17.47 -3.64
C SER A 98 1.24 16.70 -2.43
N LEU A 99 1.20 17.29 -1.24
CA LEU A 99 0.76 16.63 -0.01
C LEU A 99 -0.67 16.13 -0.15
N GLY A 100 -1.61 16.98 -0.58
CA GLY A 100 -3.02 16.62 -0.72
C GLY A 100 -3.25 15.48 -1.72
N VAL A 101 -2.48 15.42 -2.82
CA VAL A 101 -2.57 14.32 -3.79
C VAL A 101 -2.16 13.00 -3.13
N LEU A 102 -1.02 12.97 -2.45
CA LEU A 102 -0.50 11.76 -1.80
C LEU A 102 -1.39 11.34 -0.61
N THR A 103 -1.91 12.29 0.16
CA THR A 103 -2.85 12.03 1.25
C THR A 103 -4.15 11.42 0.72
N LYS A 104 -4.67 11.94 -0.39
CA LYS A 104 -5.87 11.39 -1.05
C LYS A 104 -5.62 9.98 -1.60
N GLU A 105 -4.47 9.72 -2.22
CA GLU A 105 -4.10 8.35 -2.64
C GLU A 105 -3.98 7.40 -1.43
N ARG A 106 -3.36 7.88 -0.33
CA ARG A 106 -3.29 7.14 0.94
C ARG A 106 -4.69 6.81 1.49
N ALA A 107 -5.63 7.75 1.39
CA ALA A 107 -6.99 7.59 1.87
C ALA A 107 -7.80 6.52 1.11
N LYS A 108 -7.48 6.27 -0.16
CA LYS A 108 -8.14 5.21 -0.94
C LYS A 108 -7.99 3.83 -0.27
N PHE A 109 -6.83 3.54 0.30
CA PHE A 109 -6.61 2.26 1.00
C PHE A 109 -7.50 2.11 2.24
N ILE A 110 -7.71 3.20 2.99
CA ILE A 110 -8.57 3.20 4.19
C ILE A 110 -10.03 2.96 3.83
N ASN A 111 -10.49 3.66 2.79
CA ASN A 111 -11.90 3.75 2.43
C ASN A 111 -12.34 2.73 1.38
N ASP A 112 -11.41 1.98 0.79
CA ASP A 112 -11.77 0.94 -0.17
C ASP A 112 -12.42 -0.25 0.56
N PRO A 113 -13.74 -0.48 0.40
CA PRO A 113 -14.42 -1.62 1.00
C PRO A 113 -14.08 -2.91 0.24
N ALA A 114 -13.56 -2.80 -0.98
CA ALA A 114 -13.34 -3.93 -1.85
C ALA A 114 -12.07 -4.68 -1.46
N THR A 115 -12.24 -5.88 -0.95
CA THR A 115 -11.15 -6.84 -0.80
C THR A 115 -11.22 -7.86 -1.93
N GLN A 116 -10.09 -8.05 -2.62
CA GLN A 116 -9.95 -9.08 -3.62
C GLN A 116 -9.55 -10.39 -2.96
N ALA A 117 -10.21 -11.48 -3.35
CA ALA A 117 -9.81 -12.82 -2.92
C ALA A 117 -8.96 -13.47 -4.02
N PHE A 118 -7.79 -13.95 -3.65
CA PHE A 118 -6.86 -14.63 -4.55
C PHE A 118 -6.62 -16.07 -4.11
N THR A 119 -6.36 -16.95 -5.07
CA THR A 119 -5.96 -18.34 -4.81
C THR A 119 -4.46 -18.40 -4.60
N TYR A 120 -4.05 -18.91 -3.44
CA TYR A 120 -2.63 -19.06 -3.09
C TYR A 120 -2.10 -20.50 -3.20
N LYS A 121 -2.96 -21.44 -3.62
CA LYS A 121 -2.53 -22.83 -3.82
C LYS A 121 -1.43 -22.90 -4.88
N ASN A 122 -0.32 -23.50 -4.55
CA ASN A 122 0.87 -23.60 -5.39
C ASN A 122 1.42 -22.25 -5.90
N SER A 123 1.14 -21.15 -5.19
CA SER A 123 1.79 -19.87 -5.46
C SER A 123 3.07 -19.76 -4.63
N PRO A 124 4.17 -19.28 -5.24
CA PRO A 124 5.41 -19.05 -4.51
C PRO A 124 5.21 -18.03 -3.38
N SER A 125 5.81 -18.29 -2.22
CA SER A 125 5.64 -17.40 -1.07
C SER A 125 6.92 -17.26 -0.25
N LEU A 126 6.99 -16.15 0.49
CA LEU A 126 8.07 -15.82 1.41
C LEU A 126 7.44 -15.36 2.75
N GLY A 127 8.02 -15.80 3.86
CA GLY A 127 7.52 -15.47 5.20
C GLY A 127 6.79 -16.61 5.87
N SER A 128 6.28 -16.36 7.07
CA SER A 128 5.64 -17.36 7.93
C SER A 128 4.30 -17.83 7.38
N GLU A 129 3.99 -19.12 7.48
CA GLU A 129 2.66 -19.66 7.18
C GLU A 129 1.59 -19.18 8.17
N LYS A 130 2.02 -18.76 9.36
CA LYS A 130 1.14 -18.23 10.41
C LYS A 130 0.89 -16.72 10.28
N ALA A 131 1.49 -16.07 9.27
CA ALA A 131 1.33 -14.64 9.02
C ALA A 131 -0.14 -14.27 8.87
N LYS A 132 -0.52 -13.14 9.46
CA LYS A 132 -1.89 -12.61 9.44
C LYS A 132 -2.09 -11.53 8.38
N ILE A 133 -0.99 -11.01 7.84
CA ILE A 133 -0.99 -10.00 6.79
C ILE A 133 -0.37 -10.63 5.55
N VAL A 134 -1.12 -10.65 4.48
CA VAL A 134 -0.72 -11.22 3.20
C VAL A 134 -0.52 -10.10 2.20
N ILE A 135 0.63 -10.10 1.55
CA ILE A 135 0.89 -9.28 0.37
C ILE A 135 0.80 -10.20 -0.85
N ALA A 136 -0.08 -9.86 -1.80
CA ALA A 136 -0.09 -10.45 -3.13
C ALA A 136 0.58 -9.48 -4.10
N GLU A 137 1.71 -9.87 -4.68
CA GLU A 137 2.45 -9.11 -5.67
C GLU A 137 2.16 -9.66 -7.07
N PHE A 138 1.46 -8.91 -7.92
CA PHE A 138 1.34 -9.20 -9.34
C PHE A 138 2.55 -8.62 -10.07
N ALA A 139 3.40 -9.50 -10.58
CA ALA A 139 4.69 -9.13 -11.14
C ALA A 139 5.11 -10.04 -12.30
N GLU A 140 6.15 -9.63 -13.00
CA GLU A 140 6.75 -10.39 -14.09
C GLU A 140 8.26 -10.11 -14.22
N PHE A 141 8.99 -10.95 -14.95
CA PHE A 141 10.46 -11.01 -14.90
C PHE A 141 11.19 -10.05 -15.87
N LYS A 142 10.48 -9.23 -16.65
CA LYS A 142 11.07 -8.18 -17.50
C LYS A 142 10.68 -6.76 -17.06
N CYS A 143 10.08 -6.63 -15.88
CA CYS A 143 9.65 -5.37 -15.32
C CYS A 143 10.74 -4.75 -14.43
N THR A 144 11.29 -3.61 -14.84
CA THR A 144 12.34 -2.88 -14.09
C THR A 144 11.87 -2.43 -12.72
N TYR A 145 10.60 -2.02 -12.61
CA TYR A 145 9.99 -1.63 -11.32
C TYR A 145 9.82 -2.81 -10.37
N CYS A 146 9.55 -4.02 -10.90
CA CYS A 146 9.48 -5.24 -10.10
C CYS A 146 10.86 -5.60 -9.53
N VAL A 147 11.93 -5.47 -10.33
CA VAL A 147 13.30 -5.66 -9.85
C VAL A 147 13.62 -4.68 -8.72
N ALA A 148 13.30 -3.39 -8.90
CA ALA A 148 13.55 -2.37 -7.88
C ALA A 148 12.76 -2.61 -6.59
N LEU A 149 11.56 -3.18 -6.68
CA LEU A 149 10.70 -3.48 -5.55
C LEU A 149 11.12 -4.75 -4.79
N SER A 150 11.73 -5.71 -5.47
CA SER A 150 12.10 -7.00 -4.89
C SER A 150 12.85 -6.92 -3.54
N PRO A 151 13.95 -6.15 -3.41
CA PRO A 151 14.66 -6.04 -2.14
C PRO A 151 13.80 -5.39 -1.04
N VAL A 152 12.93 -4.46 -1.40
CA VAL A 152 12.01 -3.81 -0.45
C VAL A 152 11.03 -4.83 0.13
N LEU A 153 10.37 -5.63 -0.72
CA LEU A 153 9.42 -6.64 -0.26
C LEU A 153 10.09 -7.74 0.57
N LYS A 154 11.27 -8.19 0.17
CA LYS A 154 12.05 -9.16 0.97
C LYS A 154 12.38 -8.61 2.36
N LYS A 155 12.78 -7.34 2.44
CA LYS A 155 13.05 -6.65 3.70
C LYS A 155 11.78 -6.48 4.54
N ILE A 156 10.67 -6.07 3.94
CA ILE A 156 9.35 -5.97 4.60
C ILE A 156 8.97 -7.29 5.26
N VAL A 157 9.12 -8.40 4.56
CA VAL A 157 8.82 -9.73 5.13
C VAL A 157 9.79 -10.08 6.26
N ALA A 158 11.09 -9.88 6.07
CA ALA A 158 12.12 -10.22 7.06
C ALA A 158 11.95 -9.43 8.38
N ASP A 159 11.66 -8.12 8.27
CA ASP A 159 11.52 -7.22 9.42
C ASP A 159 10.15 -7.32 10.11
N SER A 160 9.22 -8.10 9.57
CA SER A 160 7.82 -8.18 10.05
C SER A 160 7.64 -9.05 11.29
N ASN A 161 8.69 -9.64 11.81
CA ASN A 161 8.62 -10.62 12.90
C ASN A 161 7.61 -11.75 12.64
N GLY A 162 7.56 -12.24 11.39
CA GLY A 162 6.67 -13.32 10.96
C GLY A 162 5.20 -12.91 10.74
N MET A 163 4.87 -11.64 10.84
CA MET A 163 3.50 -11.16 10.68
C MET A 163 3.08 -10.96 9.22
N VAL A 164 4.03 -10.85 8.29
CA VAL A 164 3.79 -10.64 6.86
C VAL A 164 4.23 -11.86 6.06
N ARG A 165 3.39 -12.27 5.11
CA ARG A 165 3.71 -13.26 4.08
C ARG A 165 3.48 -12.65 2.71
N LEU A 166 4.48 -12.75 1.85
CA LEU A 166 4.43 -12.35 0.46
C LEU A 166 4.07 -13.55 -0.42
N TYR A 167 3.12 -13.39 -1.32
CA TYR A 167 2.86 -14.30 -2.42
C TYR A 167 3.18 -13.64 -3.74
N PHE A 168 3.95 -14.32 -4.58
CA PHE A 168 4.17 -13.91 -5.95
C PHE A 168 3.02 -14.42 -6.84
N LYS A 169 2.45 -13.52 -7.63
CA LYS A 169 1.39 -13.79 -8.59
C LYS A 169 1.88 -13.44 -9.98
N HIS A 170 1.98 -14.43 -10.85
CA HIS A 170 2.46 -14.25 -12.21
C HIS A 170 1.53 -13.33 -13.00
N PHE A 171 2.07 -12.23 -13.54
CA PHE A 171 1.31 -11.32 -14.39
C PHE A 171 2.11 -10.91 -15.63
N PRO A 172 2.39 -11.88 -16.55
CA PRO A 172 3.16 -11.60 -17.76
C PRO A 172 2.42 -10.61 -18.65
N LEU A 173 3.08 -9.49 -18.97
CA LEU A 173 2.52 -8.43 -19.81
C LEU A 173 2.71 -8.77 -21.30
N LYS A 174 1.67 -8.50 -22.12
CA LYS A 174 1.71 -8.80 -23.57
C LYS A 174 2.77 -8.02 -24.33
N ASN A 175 3.08 -6.80 -23.85
CA ASN A 175 4.10 -5.92 -24.45
C ASN A 175 5.54 -6.24 -24.00
N HIS A 176 5.74 -7.26 -23.15
CA HIS A 176 7.06 -7.75 -22.74
C HIS A 176 7.30 -9.17 -23.28
N PRO A 177 7.85 -9.31 -24.51
CA PRO A 177 8.05 -10.62 -25.13
C PRO A 177 8.90 -11.57 -24.28
N GLY A 178 8.48 -12.83 -24.19
CA GLY A 178 9.19 -13.89 -23.44
C GLY A 178 8.89 -13.94 -21.95
N THR A 179 8.19 -12.96 -21.37
CA THR A 179 7.90 -12.94 -19.92
C THR A 179 6.95 -14.06 -19.48
N PHE A 180 6.10 -14.55 -20.36
CA PHE A 180 5.28 -15.75 -20.10
C PHE A 180 6.15 -16.98 -19.89
N PHE A 181 7.15 -17.17 -20.74
CA PHE A 181 8.13 -18.26 -20.57
C PHE A 181 8.92 -18.10 -19.28
N SER A 182 9.41 -16.90 -18.95
CA SER A 182 10.12 -16.64 -17.69
C SER A 182 9.25 -16.91 -16.46
N SER A 183 7.94 -16.62 -16.55
CA SER A 183 6.98 -16.96 -15.51
C SER A 183 6.82 -18.47 -15.33
N LYS A 184 6.73 -19.23 -16.44
CA LYS A 184 6.73 -20.70 -16.41
C LYS A 184 8.04 -21.24 -15.82
N ALA A 185 9.18 -20.68 -16.23
CA ALA A 185 10.49 -21.09 -15.72
C ALA A 185 10.62 -20.93 -14.21
N ALA A 186 10.15 -19.81 -13.67
CA ALA A 186 10.14 -19.58 -12.24
C ALA A 186 9.15 -20.51 -11.52
N GLN A 187 7.95 -20.73 -12.08
CA GLN A 187 6.97 -21.65 -11.49
C GLN A 187 7.44 -23.11 -11.53
N ALA A 188 8.08 -23.55 -12.61
CA ALA A 188 8.69 -24.88 -12.66
C ALA A 188 9.81 -25.06 -11.61
N ALA A 189 10.58 -24.00 -11.33
CA ALA A 189 11.56 -24.04 -10.24
C ALA A 189 10.88 -24.10 -8.86
N HIS A 190 9.66 -23.59 -8.73
CA HIS A 190 8.87 -23.73 -7.49
C HIS A 190 8.57 -25.20 -7.16
N GLU A 191 8.33 -26.04 -8.14
CA GLU A 191 8.03 -27.48 -7.96
C GLU A 191 9.21 -28.25 -7.33
N GLN A 192 10.41 -27.65 -7.34
CA GLN A 192 11.61 -28.14 -6.65
C GLN A 192 12.04 -27.26 -5.47
N GLY A 193 11.18 -26.35 -4.99
CA GLY A 193 11.48 -25.46 -3.86
C GLY A 193 12.53 -24.40 -4.17
N LYS A 194 12.79 -24.11 -5.47
CA LYS A 194 13.86 -23.20 -5.92
C LYS A 194 13.34 -21.91 -6.54
N PHE A 195 12.07 -21.54 -6.31
CA PHE A 195 11.48 -20.33 -6.88
C PHE A 195 12.31 -19.07 -6.62
N TRP A 196 12.64 -18.79 -5.37
CA TRP A 196 13.30 -17.52 -5.02
C TRP A 196 14.74 -17.45 -5.56
N GLY A 197 15.42 -18.57 -5.70
CA GLY A 197 16.72 -18.62 -6.38
C GLY A 197 16.60 -18.32 -7.88
N MET A 198 15.61 -18.93 -8.56
CA MET A 198 15.30 -18.67 -9.97
C MET A 198 14.83 -17.21 -10.17
N TYR A 199 13.99 -16.71 -9.30
CA TYR A 199 13.53 -15.33 -9.26
C TYR A 199 14.70 -14.33 -9.25
N ASP A 200 15.68 -14.54 -8.38
CA ASP A 200 16.85 -13.66 -8.27
C ASP A 200 17.72 -13.69 -9.53
N LEU A 201 17.88 -14.86 -10.14
CA LEU A 201 18.65 -15.02 -11.37
C LEU A 201 17.94 -14.41 -12.59
N LEU A 202 16.63 -14.57 -12.70
CA LEU A 202 15.84 -13.96 -13.77
C LEU A 202 15.83 -12.43 -13.66
N TYR A 203 15.76 -11.87 -12.46
CA TYR A 203 15.81 -10.42 -12.25
C TYR A 203 17.21 -9.83 -12.43
N LYS A 204 18.26 -10.64 -12.35
CA LYS A 204 19.62 -10.18 -12.52
C LYS A 204 19.94 -9.74 -13.95
N ASP A 205 19.38 -10.44 -14.96
CA ASP A 205 19.62 -10.14 -16.36
C ASP A 205 18.39 -10.43 -17.24
N PHE A 206 17.70 -9.37 -17.67
CA PHE A 206 16.53 -9.47 -18.53
C PHE A 206 16.78 -10.12 -19.91
N ASN A 207 18.04 -10.10 -20.36
CA ASN A 207 18.39 -10.65 -21.67
C ASN A 207 18.70 -12.14 -21.60
N LYS A 208 18.90 -12.68 -20.39
CA LYS A 208 19.25 -14.09 -20.13
C LYS A 208 18.07 -14.84 -19.49
N GLN A 209 17.00 -14.98 -20.25
CA GLN A 209 15.77 -15.65 -19.81
C GLN A 209 15.26 -16.67 -20.85
N GLY A 210 16.12 -17.08 -21.78
CA GLY A 210 15.81 -18.14 -22.76
C GLY A 210 15.97 -19.54 -22.16
N MET A 211 15.66 -20.57 -22.95
CA MET A 211 15.71 -21.98 -22.52
C MET A 211 17.10 -22.35 -21.97
N GLU A 212 18.17 -22.06 -22.69
CA GLU A 212 19.54 -22.40 -22.25
C GLU A 212 19.94 -21.66 -20.96
N ASP A 213 19.49 -20.40 -20.81
CA ASP A 213 19.78 -19.60 -19.61
C ASP A 213 19.12 -20.23 -18.39
N VAL A 214 17.81 -20.55 -18.47
CA VAL A 214 17.07 -21.10 -17.31
C VAL A 214 17.55 -22.51 -16.96
N LEU A 215 18.01 -23.30 -17.93
CA LEU A 215 18.66 -24.59 -17.68
C LEU A 215 20.03 -24.39 -16.99
N GLY A 216 20.77 -23.36 -17.38
CA GLY A 216 21.99 -22.93 -16.69
C GLY A 216 21.72 -22.51 -15.24
N TYR A 217 20.66 -21.76 -15.00
CA TYR A 217 20.22 -21.36 -13.67
C TYR A 217 19.78 -22.56 -12.82
N ALA A 218 19.06 -23.52 -13.41
CA ALA A 218 18.66 -24.74 -12.74
C ALA A 218 19.89 -25.53 -12.24
N ARG A 219 20.95 -25.67 -13.06
CA ARG A 219 22.23 -26.28 -12.64
C ARG A 219 22.86 -25.50 -11.49
N THR A 220 22.93 -24.17 -11.58
CA THR A 220 23.48 -23.30 -10.54
C THR A 220 22.75 -23.45 -9.20
N LEU A 221 21.42 -23.64 -9.26
CA LEU A 221 20.57 -23.82 -8.08
C LEU A 221 20.57 -25.26 -7.53
N GLY A 222 21.31 -26.19 -8.16
CA GLY A 222 21.36 -27.59 -7.76
C GLY A 222 20.04 -28.33 -7.95
N MET A 223 19.27 -27.96 -9.00
CA MET A 223 18.03 -28.62 -9.34
C MET A 223 18.26 -29.89 -10.14
N ASP A 224 17.30 -30.83 -10.10
CA ASP A 224 17.20 -31.90 -11.09
C ASP A 224 16.80 -31.30 -12.42
N VAL A 225 17.77 -31.17 -13.34
CA VAL A 225 17.58 -30.50 -14.64
C VAL A 225 16.65 -31.29 -15.54
N GLU A 226 16.67 -32.62 -15.51
CA GLU A 226 15.80 -33.44 -16.36
C GLU A 226 14.34 -33.38 -15.86
N ARG A 227 14.13 -33.36 -14.55
CA ARG A 227 12.82 -33.06 -13.95
C ARG A 227 12.37 -31.64 -14.30
N TYR A 228 13.25 -30.64 -14.19
CA TYR A 228 12.94 -29.25 -14.49
C TYR A 228 12.49 -29.04 -15.93
N LYS A 229 13.10 -29.74 -16.90
CA LYS A 229 12.65 -29.74 -18.30
C LYS A 229 11.21 -30.26 -18.44
N LYS A 230 10.88 -31.34 -17.73
CA LYS A 230 9.52 -31.88 -17.72
C LYS A 230 8.53 -30.91 -17.07
N ASP A 231 8.92 -30.32 -15.92
CA ASP A 231 8.11 -29.34 -15.20
C ASP A 231 7.84 -28.10 -16.07
N LEU A 232 8.80 -27.64 -16.90
CA LEU A 232 8.61 -26.55 -17.87
C LEU A 232 7.55 -26.85 -18.92
N GLU A 233 7.36 -28.10 -19.30
CA GLU A 233 6.37 -28.55 -20.29
C GLU A 233 5.05 -28.97 -19.65
N ASP A 234 5.00 -29.07 -18.31
CA ASP A 234 3.82 -29.53 -17.60
C ASP A 234 2.66 -28.51 -17.71
N PRO A 235 1.50 -28.92 -18.23
CA PRO A 235 0.32 -28.06 -18.32
C PRO A 235 -0.13 -27.47 -16.95
N SER A 236 0.16 -28.16 -15.85
CA SER A 236 -0.19 -27.66 -14.50
C SER A 236 0.61 -26.41 -14.12
N VAL A 237 1.88 -26.31 -14.53
CA VAL A 237 2.73 -25.14 -14.36
C VAL A 237 2.19 -23.94 -15.15
N GLU A 238 1.82 -24.19 -16.41
CA GLU A 238 1.19 -23.19 -17.26
C GLU A 238 -0.15 -22.70 -16.68
N ALA A 239 -0.98 -23.63 -16.22
CA ALA A 239 -2.28 -23.33 -15.62
C ALA A 239 -2.17 -22.41 -14.39
N ILE A 240 -1.09 -22.52 -13.60
CA ILE A 240 -0.85 -21.61 -12.47
C ILE A 240 -0.56 -20.18 -12.96
N VAL A 241 0.29 -20.04 -13.97
CA VAL A 241 0.63 -18.73 -14.56
C VAL A 241 -0.63 -18.08 -15.14
N GLU A 242 -1.43 -18.83 -15.90
CA GLU A 242 -2.69 -18.34 -16.48
C GLU A 242 -3.73 -18.01 -15.40
N ARG A 243 -3.89 -18.83 -14.37
CA ARG A 243 -4.76 -18.55 -13.21
C ARG A 243 -4.39 -17.19 -12.58
N ASP A 244 -3.12 -17.01 -12.27
CA ASP A 244 -2.63 -15.79 -11.60
C ASP A 244 -2.89 -14.57 -12.49
N LYS A 245 -2.60 -14.67 -13.78
CA LYS A 245 -2.88 -13.62 -14.75
C LYS A 245 -4.37 -13.28 -14.82
N MET A 246 -5.23 -14.30 -14.88
CA MET A 246 -6.69 -14.10 -14.92
C MET A 246 -7.22 -13.50 -13.62
N GLU A 247 -6.67 -13.85 -12.46
CA GLU A 247 -7.00 -13.21 -11.18
C GLU A 247 -6.63 -11.74 -11.19
N GLY A 248 -5.43 -11.39 -11.69
CA GLY A 248 -5.01 -10.01 -11.84
C GLY A 248 -5.94 -9.21 -12.78
N VAL A 249 -6.32 -9.79 -13.92
CA VAL A 249 -7.29 -9.16 -14.84
C VAL A 249 -8.63 -8.90 -14.16
N ARG A 250 -9.18 -9.87 -13.41
CA ARG A 250 -10.43 -9.70 -12.65
C ARG A 250 -10.28 -8.62 -11.56
N ALA A 251 -9.11 -8.53 -10.93
CA ALA A 251 -8.78 -7.52 -9.93
C ALA A 251 -8.40 -6.15 -10.55
N LYS A 252 -8.53 -6.01 -11.88
CA LYS A 252 -8.21 -4.78 -12.64
C LYS A 252 -6.75 -4.36 -12.53
N VAL A 253 -5.83 -5.31 -12.42
CA VAL A 253 -4.39 -5.05 -12.54
C VAL A 253 -4.11 -4.60 -13.98
N ILE A 254 -3.53 -3.41 -14.12
CA ILE A 254 -3.22 -2.79 -15.41
C ILE A 254 -1.73 -2.77 -15.73
N GLY A 255 -0.88 -3.11 -14.76
CA GLY A 255 0.58 -3.11 -14.90
C GLY A 255 1.26 -3.76 -13.71
N THR A 256 2.58 -3.87 -13.81
CA THR A 256 3.42 -4.49 -12.80
C THR A 256 4.49 -3.52 -12.28
N PRO A 257 4.88 -3.59 -11.01
CA PRO A 257 4.23 -4.38 -9.98
C PRO A 257 2.89 -3.80 -9.52
N THR A 258 1.94 -4.65 -9.15
CA THR A 258 0.72 -4.25 -8.44
C THR A 258 0.62 -5.05 -7.15
N LEU A 259 0.40 -4.38 -6.04
CA LEU A 259 0.34 -4.99 -4.71
C LEU A 259 -1.07 -4.94 -4.13
N PHE A 260 -1.44 -6.01 -3.43
CA PHE A 260 -2.62 -6.05 -2.57
C PHE A 260 -2.20 -6.47 -1.17
N ILE A 261 -2.65 -5.74 -0.15
CA ILE A 261 -2.43 -6.07 1.25
C ILE A 261 -3.76 -6.58 1.82
N ASN A 262 -3.83 -7.87 2.20
CA ASN A 262 -5.06 -8.56 2.59
C ASN A 262 -6.23 -8.32 1.60
N GLY A 263 -5.91 -8.37 0.29
CA GLY A 263 -6.88 -8.16 -0.78
C GLY A 263 -7.22 -6.69 -1.08
N ARG A 264 -6.70 -5.71 -0.34
CA ARG A 264 -6.87 -4.27 -0.61
C ARG A 264 -5.78 -3.77 -1.53
N LEU A 265 -6.17 -3.09 -2.61
CA LEU A 265 -5.22 -2.53 -3.56
C LEU A 265 -4.34 -1.45 -2.89
N TYR A 266 -3.04 -1.58 -3.08
CA TYR A 266 -2.07 -0.61 -2.64
C TYR A 266 -1.88 0.48 -3.70
N TYR A 267 -2.11 1.75 -3.33
CA TYR A 267 -2.16 2.87 -4.27
C TYR A 267 -0.93 3.78 -4.26
N LEU A 268 -0.03 3.63 -3.29
CA LEU A 268 1.11 4.53 -3.13
C LEU A 268 2.33 4.05 -3.91
N ARG A 269 3.36 4.89 -3.95
CA ARG A 269 4.67 4.49 -4.46
C ARG A 269 5.23 3.34 -3.64
N HIS A 270 5.95 2.44 -4.29
CA HIS A 270 6.51 1.22 -3.67
C HIS A 270 7.74 1.52 -2.80
N GLU A 271 7.60 2.46 -1.87
CA GLU A 271 8.62 2.82 -0.89
C GLU A 271 8.43 2.01 0.40
N GLU A 272 9.53 1.62 1.04
CA GLU A 272 9.52 0.82 2.26
C GLU A 272 8.68 1.45 3.36
N ASP A 273 8.85 2.76 3.59
CA ASP A 273 8.13 3.49 4.64
C ASP A 273 6.61 3.52 4.42
N PHE A 274 6.16 3.68 3.16
CA PHE A 274 4.73 3.66 2.85
C PHE A 274 4.13 2.27 3.03
N LEU A 275 4.86 1.23 2.64
CA LEU A 275 4.43 -0.15 2.87
C LEU A 275 4.33 -0.46 4.36
N LYS A 276 5.30 -0.05 5.16
CA LYS A 276 5.28 -0.22 6.63
C LYS A 276 4.08 0.46 7.27
N ASP A 277 3.78 1.72 6.88
CA ASP A 277 2.61 2.44 7.40
C ASP A 277 1.30 1.72 7.07
N MET A 278 1.13 1.29 5.80
CA MET A 278 -0.10 0.61 5.37
C MET A 278 -0.25 -0.77 6.01
N ILE A 279 0.83 -1.52 6.17
CA ILE A 279 0.82 -2.82 6.85
C ILE A 279 0.51 -2.65 8.34
N ASN A 280 1.05 -1.64 8.99
CA ASN A 280 0.73 -1.34 10.39
C ASN A 280 -0.74 -0.97 10.57
N GLU A 281 -1.31 -0.19 9.64
CA GLU A 281 -2.73 0.12 9.67
C GLU A 281 -3.59 -1.14 9.50
N GLU A 282 -3.19 -2.03 8.59
CA GLU A 282 -3.88 -3.31 8.42
C GLU A 282 -3.78 -4.19 9.67
N ALA A 283 -2.62 -4.24 10.33
CA ALA A 283 -2.45 -4.93 11.60
C ALA A 283 -3.40 -4.39 12.68
N GLU A 284 -3.46 -3.06 12.84
CA GLU A 284 -4.36 -2.41 13.79
C GLU A 284 -5.84 -2.67 13.48
N ARG A 285 -6.22 -2.68 12.20
CA ARG A 285 -7.58 -3.02 11.76
C ARG A 285 -7.98 -4.44 12.16
N LEU A 286 -7.02 -5.36 12.16
CA LEU A 286 -7.18 -6.75 12.61
C LEU A 286 -7.07 -6.90 14.15
N GLY A 287 -6.83 -5.82 14.88
CA GLY A 287 -6.63 -5.87 16.34
C GLY A 287 -5.27 -6.44 16.75
N LEU A 288 -4.31 -6.48 15.83
CA LEU A 288 -2.94 -6.96 16.06
C LEU A 288 -2.00 -5.82 16.46
N GLU A 289 -0.88 -6.18 17.09
CA GLU A 289 0.20 -5.22 17.30
C GLU A 289 0.90 -4.92 15.96
N PRO A 290 1.19 -3.64 15.66
CA PRO A 290 1.89 -3.25 14.45
C PRO A 290 3.29 -3.85 14.38
N PRO A 291 3.70 -4.50 13.26
CA PRO A 291 5.02 -5.11 13.13
C PRO A 291 6.17 -4.08 13.08
N TYR A 292 5.95 -2.91 12.53
CA TYR A 292 7.00 -1.90 12.34
C TYR A 292 6.86 -0.76 13.36
N GLN A 293 7.79 -0.73 14.33
CA GLN A 293 7.69 0.16 15.49
C GLN A 293 7.84 1.65 15.14
N ASP A 294 8.55 1.98 14.09
CA ASP A 294 8.74 3.35 13.58
C ASP A 294 7.47 3.96 12.96
N TRP A 295 6.46 3.11 12.65
CA TRP A 295 5.14 3.49 12.15
C TRP A 295 3.98 3.07 13.07
N ALA A 296 4.27 2.71 14.33
CA ALA A 296 3.28 2.27 15.32
C ALA A 296 2.86 3.43 16.24
N TYR A 297 1.73 4.05 15.94
CA TYR A 297 1.21 5.20 16.72
C TYR A 297 0.29 4.79 17.87
N PHE A 298 -0.39 3.63 17.74
CA PHE A 298 -1.41 3.17 18.67
C PHE A 298 -1.00 1.84 19.33
N ARG A 299 -0.05 1.90 20.24
CA ARG A 299 0.35 0.70 21.00
C ARG A 299 -0.70 0.38 22.07
N LYS A 300 -1.07 -0.89 22.20
CA LYS A 300 -1.77 -1.33 23.39
C LYS A 300 -0.85 -1.09 24.60
N LYS A 301 -1.33 -0.36 25.62
CA LYS A 301 -0.64 -0.31 26.90
C LYS A 301 -0.56 -1.76 27.40
N ARG A 302 0.64 -2.27 27.62
CA ARG A 302 0.87 -3.57 28.29
C ARG A 302 0.44 -3.48 29.74
#